data_2571b0429fcf20d58ecf496aa1db4897
#
_entry.id   2571b0429fcf20d58ecf496aa1db4897
#
_cell.length_a   1.000
_cell.length_b   1.000
_cell.length_c   1.000
_cell.angle_alpha   90.00
_cell.angle_beta   90.00
_cell.angle_gamma   90.00
#
_symmetry.space_group_name_H-M   'P 1'
#
loop_
_entity.id
_entity.type
_entity.pdbx_description
1 polymer ?
#
loop_
_entity_poly.entity_id
_entity_poly.type
_entity_poly.pdbx_seq_one_letter_code
_entity_poly.pdbx_strand_id
1 'polypeptide(L)'
;MTLLRAFDNRGIDVSHLYDPDNILDTKKKQIQEEWLDNTNIAEIANKIVEEVDQIVATHVSQTFGEVQRPNDGALELREKLKQRPDVGIPLYGPLINTVTRGARLRKLYLRSAPSGYGKTRTMVADVCYIGCDEIYDEMFGWIKNGTAEPVLYITTEQELEEIQTMMWAFISGVDEDHIMNNRYEGDEEARVDKAIEILARSKIYIIELPDFSLRDVENLIKQNIRENGVKYVCFDYIMTSLKILEEIASRTGGVKLREDNILFMLSRRLKDLANEYGVFILSGTQLNADWRDSETPDQNLLRGAKSIADSIDLGMHILPVVQKDLEGLETVLAANTFDKPNVKISVYKNRRGRYKGVYLRTKADYGTCRFRPMFATTWDYEIITIEDLKIITEDEGAFGLE
;
A
#
# COMPACT_ATOMS: atom_id res chain seq x y z
N MET A 1 28.70 8.73 21.00
CA MET A 1 29.49 8.67 22.27
C MET A 1 28.60 8.48 23.48
N THR A 2 27.66 9.37 23.80
CA THR A 2 26.79 9.27 25.01
C THR A 2 25.91 8.01 25.00
N LEU A 3 25.39 7.60 23.83
CA LEU A 3 24.53 6.43 23.68
C LEU A 3 25.30 5.12 23.87
N LEU A 4 26.50 5.00 23.29
CA LEU A 4 27.37 3.83 23.44
C LEU A 4 27.81 3.64 24.89
N ARG A 5 28.16 4.73 25.59
CA ARG A 5 28.45 4.70 27.04
C ARG A 5 27.24 4.26 27.87
N ALA A 6 26.02 4.62 27.45
CA ALA A 6 24.81 4.19 28.13
C ALA A 6 24.51 2.69 27.96
N PHE A 7 24.94 2.09 26.85
CA PHE A 7 24.89 0.64 26.64
C PHE A 7 25.96 -0.10 27.45
N ASP A 8 27.19 0.40 27.42
CA ASP A 8 28.31 -0.15 28.19
C ASP A 8 28.02 -0.15 29.70
N ASN A 9 27.51 0.95 30.25
CA ASN A 9 27.10 1.06 31.65
C ASN A 9 25.96 0.10 32.06
N ARG A 10 25.27 -0.52 31.09
CA ARG A 10 24.24 -1.56 31.31
C ARG A 10 24.75 -2.98 31.04
N GLY A 11 26.04 -3.14 30.83
CA GLY A 11 26.66 -4.45 30.57
C GLY A 11 26.47 -4.98 29.16
N ILE A 12 26.09 -4.10 28.20
CA ILE A 12 25.99 -4.44 26.77
C ILE A 12 27.38 -4.18 26.17
N ASP A 13 28.03 -5.23 25.67
CA ASP A 13 29.34 -5.12 25.03
C ASP A 13 29.26 -4.32 23.73
N VAL A 14 29.80 -3.12 23.76
CA VAL A 14 29.93 -2.21 22.63
C VAL A 14 31.37 -1.97 22.21
N SER A 15 32.31 -2.77 22.74
CA SER A 15 33.75 -2.64 22.51
C SER A 15 34.13 -2.77 21.03
N HIS A 16 33.34 -3.51 20.25
CA HIS A 16 33.50 -3.64 18.80
C HIS A 16 33.17 -2.37 18.01
N LEU A 17 32.38 -1.46 18.61
CA LEU A 17 32.00 -0.16 18.01
C LEU A 17 32.93 0.96 18.50
N TYR A 18 33.32 0.94 19.76
CA TYR A 18 34.16 1.95 20.36
C TYR A 18 34.71 1.45 21.68
N ASP A 19 36.03 1.18 21.71
CA ASP A 19 36.79 0.93 22.95
C ASP A 19 37.68 2.14 23.23
N PRO A 20 37.31 3.01 24.20
CA PRO A 20 38.12 4.17 24.58
C PRO A 20 39.43 3.81 25.21
N ASP A 21 39.60 2.58 25.74
CA ASP A 21 40.77 2.12 26.50
C ASP A 21 41.64 1.16 25.68
N ASN A 22 41.19 0.69 24.52
CA ASN A 22 41.99 -0.21 23.66
C ASN A 22 42.98 0.59 22.79
N ILE A 23 43.95 1.21 23.49
CA ILE A 23 45.03 1.99 22.87
C ILE A 23 46.08 1.09 22.18
N LEU A 24 45.97 -0.24 22.35
CA LEU A 24 47.02 -1.19 21.92
C LEU A 24 46.93 -1.59 20.45
N ASP A 25 45.84 -1.28 19.71
CA ASP A 25 45.74 -1.60 18.30
C ASP A 25 45.75 -0.33 17.42
N THR A 26 46.93 0.31 17.39
CA THR A 26 47.17 1.50 16.54
C THR A 26 46.83 1.28 15.07
N LYS A 27 46.93 0.05 14.55
CA LYS A 27 46.57 -0.27 13.17
C LYS A 27 45.04 -0.25 12.95
N LYS A 28 44.25 -0.79 13.86
CA LYS A 28 42.77 -0.74 13.76
C LYS A 28 42.28 0.68 13.85
N LYS A 29 42.86 1.48 14.75
CA LYS A 29 42.53 2.89 14.88
C LYS A 29 42.82 3.67 13.61
N GLN A 30 43.99 3.48 12.99
CA GLN A 30 44.33 4.10 11.72
C GLN A 30 43.39 3.70 10.59
N ILE A 31 43.04 2.42 10.48
CA ILE A 31 42.10 1.95 9.46
C ILE A 31 40.69 2.57 9.67
N GLN A 32 40.22 2.70 10.92
CA GLN A 32 38.96 3.34 11.25
C GLN A 32 38.99 4.85 10.97
N GLU A 33 40.05 5.54 11.29
CA GLU A 33 40.24 6.96 11.01
C GLU A 33 40.32 7.21 9.49
N GLU A 34 41.09 6.41 8.74
CA GLU A 34 41.15 6.48 7.28
C GLU A 34 39.76 6.19 6.61
N TRP A 35 39.02 5.24 7.18
CA TRP A 35 37.67 4.95 6.69
C TRP A 35 36.72 6.13 6.95
N LEU A 36 36.74 6.70 8.16
CA LEU A 36 35.91 7.86 8.52
C LEU A 36 36.24 9.10 7.66
N ASP A 37 37.53 9.35 7.40
CA ASP A 37 37.99 10.51 6.62
C ASP A 37 37.64 10.39 5.14
N ASN A 38 37.55 9.16 4.60
CA ASN A 38 37.29 8.90 3.18
C ASN A 38 35.85 8.54 2.87
N THR A 39 34.98 8.41 3.88
CA THR A 39 33.59 7.97 3.72
C THR A 39 32.63 9.17 3.83
N ASN A 40 31.63 9.24 2.98
CA ASN A 40 30.63 10.31 3.07
C ASN A 40 29.76 10.17 4.33
N ILE A 41 29.25 11.31 4.80
CA ILE A 41 28.48 11.40 6.06
C ILE A 41 27.23 10.46 6.05
N ALA A 42 26.58 10.30 4.90
CA ALA A 42 25.41 9.45 4.78
C ALA A 42 25.76 7.96 4.98
N GLU A 43 26.92 7.53 4.48
CA GLU A 43 27.39 6.15 4.64
C GLU A 43 27.84 5.88 6.08
N ILE A 44 28.49 6.85 6.73
CA ILE A 44 28.82 6.78 8.16
C ILE A 44 27.54 6.69 9.00
N ALA A 45 26.54 7.53 8.73
CA ALA A 45 25.25 7.51 9.42
C ALA A 45 24.54 6.16 9.24
N ASN A 46 24.51 5.63 8.02
CA ASN A 46 23.94 4.31 7.75
C ASN A 46 24.66 3.20 8.52
N LYS A 47 25.99 3.24 8.58
CA LYS A 47 26.77 2.26 9.35
C LYS A 47 26.45 2.31 10.84
N ILE A 48 26.34 3.52 11.41
CA ILE A 48 25.97 3.70 12.84
C ILE A 48 24.56 3.16 13.11
N VAL A 49 23.60 3.44 12.22
CA VAL A 49 22.23 2.92 12.34
C VAL A 49 22.24 1.39 12.27
N GLU A 50 23.01 0.81 11.35
CA GLU A 50 23.15 -0.65 11.20
C GLU A 50 23.67 -1.33 12.48
N GLU A 51 24.71 -0.79 13.08
CA GLU A 51 25.29 -1.32 14.30
C GLU A 51 24.35 -1.16 15.51
N VAL A 52 23.68 -0.01 15.61
CA VAL A 52 22.65 0.20 16.64
C VAL A 52 21.48 -0.76 16.46
N ASP A 53 21.01 -0.98 15.23
CA ASP A 53 19.94 -1.94 14.92
C ASP A 53 20.39 -3.39 15.26
N GLN A 54 21.66 -3.76 15.03
CA GLN A 54 22.18 -5.07 15.43
C GLN A 54 22.23 -5.24 16.96
N ILE A 55 22.65 -4.21 17.70
CA ILE A 55 22.64 -4.22 19.16
C ILE A 55 21.21 -4.35 19.67
N VAL A 56 20.28 -3.57 19.12
CA VAL A 56 18.86 -3.65 19.47
C VAL A 56 18.31 -5.04 19.13
N ALA A 57 18.63 -5.58 17.96
CA ALA A 57 18.22 -6.92 17.55
C ALA A 57 18.78 -8.01 18.47
N THR A 58 20.00 -7.88 18.91
CA THR A 58 20.67 -8.90 19.75
C THR A 58 20.24 -8.83 21.22
N HIS A 59 20.06 -7.63 21.75
CA HIS A 59 19.85 -7.42 23.18
C HIS A 59 18.44 -7.00 23.60
N VAL A 60 17.64 -6.44 22.66
CA VAL A 60 16.27 -5.97 22.93
C VAL A 60 15.23 -6.87 22.28
N SER A 61 15.53 -7.48 21.14
CA SER A 61 14.56 -8.32 20.40
C SER A 61 14.54 -9.80 20.83
N GLN A 62 15.20 -10.20 21.91
CA GLN A 62 14.95 -11.50 22.55
C GLN A 62 13.65 -11.53 23.39
N THR A 63 12.84 -10.52 23.34
CA THR A 63 11.44 -10.65 23.71
C THR A 63 10.75 -11.43 22.59
N PHE A 64 10.82 -12.75 22.63
CA PHE A 64 9.77 -13.60 22.10
C PHE A 64 8.47 -12.94 22.58
N GLY A 65 7.53 -12.64 21.66
CA GLY A 65 6.32 -11.91 22.01
C GLY A 65 5.72 -12.45 23.30
N GLU A 66 5.17 -11.60 24.13
CA GLU A 66 4.59 -12.00 25.42
C GLU A 66 3.63 -13.17 25.19
N VAL A 67 3.85 -14.24 25.95
CA VAL A 67 2.95 -15.40 25.93
C VAL A 67 1.65 -14.93 26.58
N GLN A 68 0.64 -14.69 25.76
CA GLN A 68 -0.70 -14.30 26.22
C GLN A 68 -1.61 -15.50 26.25
N ARG A 69 -2.48 -15.57 27.26
CA ARG A 69 -3.56 -16.54 27.28
C ARG A 69 -4.68 -16.09 26.33
N PRO A 70 -5.44 -17.00 25.70
CA PRO A 70 -6.51 -16.62 24.77
C PRO A 70 -7.56 -15.67 25.33
N ASN A 71 -7.70 -15.61 26.65
CA ASN A 71 -8.67 -14.75 27.33
C ASN A 71 -8.10 -13.41 27.82
N ASP A 72 -6.78 -13.20 27.69
CA ASP A 72 -6.16 -11.94 28.09
C ASP A 72 -6.64 -10.82 27.17
N GLY A 73 -7.21 -9.76 27.74
CA GLY A 73 -7.79 -8.64 27.00
C GLY A 73 -9.09 -8.93 26.24
N ALA A 74 -9.72 -10.12 26.44
CA ALA A 74 -10.88 -10.51 25.65
C ALA A 74 -12.11 -9.64 25.91
N LEU A 75 -12.32 -9.18 27.14
CA LEU A 75 -13.44 -8.29 27.49
C LEU A 75 -13.26 -6.90 26.88
N GLU A 76 -12.07 -6.34 26.98
CA GLU A 76 -11.72 -5.05 26.34
C GLU A 76 -11.91 -5.13 24.82
N LEU A 77 -11.43 -6.21 24.20
CA LEU A 77 -11.63 -6.43 22.77
C LEU A 77 -13.11 -6.50 22.41
N ARG A 78 -13.92 -7.23 23.21
CA ARG A 78 -15.36 -7.33 22.99
C ARG A 78 -16.05 -5.96 23.08
N GLU A 79 -15.73 -5.17 24.10
CA GLU A 79 -16.31 -3.83 24.26
C GLU A 79 -15.89 -2.90 23.12
N LYS A 80 -14.60 -2.95 22.71
CA LYS A 80 -14.11 -2.22 21.54
C LYS A 80 -14.87 -2.58 20.27
N LEU A 81 -15.13 -3.89 20.04
CA LEU A 81 -15.85 -4.36 18.85
C LEU A 81 -17.35 -4.00 18.90
N LYS A 82 -17.95 -3.82 20.07
CA LYS A 82 -19.32 -3.32 20.20
C LYS A 82 -19.40 -1.83 19.84
N GLN A 83 -18.40 -1.04 20.25
CA GLN A 83 -18.34 0.40 19.98
C GLN A 83 -17.97 0.67 18.51
N ARG A 84 -17.01 -0.07 17.98
CA ARG A 84 -16.50 0.08 16.60
C ARG A 84 -16.17 -1.29 16.01
N PRO A 85 -16.83 -1.71 14.93
CA PRO A 85 -16.45 -2.92 14.20
C PRO A 85 -14.98 -2.89 13.77
N ASP A 86 -14.35 -4.06 13.55
CA ASP A 86 -12.99 -4.19 13.01
C ASP A 86 -12.98 -3.80 11.52
N VAL A 87 -13.03 -2.50 11.26
CA VAL A 87 -12.97 -1.88 9.94
C VAL A 87 -11.84 -0.87 9.90
N GLY A 88 -11.24 -0.70 8.71
CA GLY A 88 -10.29 0.38 8.42
C GLY A 88 -11.01 1.63 7.95
N ILE A 89 -10.25 2.66 7.58
CA ILE A 89 -10.82 3.81 6.88
C ILE A 89 -11.25 3.41 5.46
N PRO A 90 -12.20 4.14 4.85
CA PRO A 90 -12.72 3.76 3.55
C PRO A 90 -11.67 3.88 2.44
N LEU A 91 -11.71 2.91 1.52
CA LEU A 91 -11.12 2.96 0.19
C LEU A 91 -12.16 3.51 -0.80
N TYR A 92 -11.72 3.90 -2.01
CA TYR A 92 -12.64 4.42 -3.00
C TYR A 92 -13.61 3.35 -3.52
N GLY A 93 -14.90 3.57 -3.28
CA GLY A 93 -16.01 2.70 -3.69
C GLY A 93 -16.65 1.92 -2.54
N PRO A 94 -17.96 2.11 -2.29
CA PRO A 94 -18.67 1.49 -1.16
C PRO A 94 -18.58 -0.04 -1.15
N LEU A 95 -18.76 -0.68 -2.32
CA LEU A 95 -18.72 -2.12 -2.46
C LEU A 95 -17.34 -2.72 -2.15
N ILE A 96 -16.27 -2.00 -2.50
CA ILE A 96 -14.89 -2.39 -2.11
C ILE A 96 -14.77 -2.39 -0.59
N ASN A 97 -15.30 -1.37 0.09
CA ASN A 97 -15.24 -1.27 1.54
C ASN A 97 -15.96 -2.41 2.24
N THR A 98 -17.12 -2.80 1.73
CA THR A 98 -17.86 -3.95 2.28
C THR A 98 -17.09 -5.25 2.14
N VAL A 99 -16.45 -5.47 0.98
CA VAL A 99 -15.67 -6.68 0.70
C VAL A 99 -14.36 -6.73 1.48
N THR A 100 -13.64 -5.60 1.54
CA THR A 100 -12.30 -5.52 2.14
C THR A 100 -12.33 -5.17 3.63
N ARG A 101 -13.41 -4.57 4.11
CA ARG A 101 -13.55 -3.88 5.40
C ARG A 101 -12.66 -2.63 5.51
N GLY A 102 -12.43 -1.94 4.37
CA GLY A 102 -11.60 -0.74 4.28
C GLY A 102 -10.09 -0.99 4.43
N ALA A 103 -9.33 0.09 4.54
CA ALA A 103 -7.88 0.08 4.73
C ALA A 103 -7.52 -0.18 6.20
N ARG A 104 -7.46 -1.45 6.59
CA ARG A 104 -7.16 -1.85 7.97
C ARG A 104 -5.67 -1.80 8.26
N LEU A 105 -5.27 -1.23 9.37
CA LEU A 105 -3.89 -1.23 9.84
C LEU A 105 -3.37 -2.66 10.02
N ARG A 106 -2.06 -2.85 9.89
CA ARG A 106 -1.36 -4.13 9.94
C ARG A 106 -1.74 -5.10 8.81
N LYS A 107 -2.23 -4.57 7.67
CA LYS A 107 -2.61 -5.34 6.50
C LYS A 107 -1.82 -4.92 5.28
N LEU A 108 -1.53 -5.93 4.45
CA LEU A 108 -0.97 -5.76 3.11
C LEU A 108 -2.02 -6.19 2.09
N TYR A 109 -2.49 -5.25 1.28
CA TYR A 109 -3.39 -5.49 0.16
C TYR A 109 -2.64 -5.42 -1.15
N LEU A 110 -2.99 -6.32 -2.08
CA LEU A 110 -2.36 -6.39 -3.39
C LEU A 110 -3.40 -6.20 -4.49
N ARG A 111 -3.12 -5.28 -5.40
CA ARG A 111 -3.85 -5.11 -6.66
C ARG A 111 -2.97 -5.53 -7.82
N SER A 112 -3.48 -6.40 -8.66
CA SER A 112 -2.77 -6.89 -9.83
C SER A 112 -3.59 -6.62 -11.07
N ALA A 113 -2.93 -6.19 -12.13
CA ALA A 113 -3.58 -5.93 -13.41
C ALA A 113 -2.62 -6.27 -14.57
N PRO A 114 -3.14 -6.53 -15.78
CA PRO A 114 -2.33 -6.42 -16.98
C PRO A 114 -1.83 -4.98 -17.15
N SER A 115 -0.77 -4.78 -17.92
CA SER A 115 -0.26 -3.44 -18.21
C SER A 115 -1.35 -2.59 -18.88
N GLY A 116 -1.51 -1.34 -18.41
CA GLY A 116 -2.49 -0.38 -18.93
C GLY A 116 -3.93 -0.56 -18.44
N TYR A 117 -4.23 -1.52 -17.56
CA TYR A 117 -5.59 -1.75 -17.06
C TYR A 117 -5.88 -1.13 -15.69
N GLY A 118 -5.23 -0.02 -15.37
CA GLY A 118 -5.62 0.85 -14.26
C GLY A 118 -5.12 0.45 -12.87
N LYS A 119 -4.08 -0.39 -12.75
CA LYS A 119 -3.45 -0.72 -11.46
C LYS A 119 -3.11 0.55 -10.68
N THR A 120 -2.25 1.39 -11.23
CA THR A 120 -1.81 2.65 -10.65
C THR A 120 -2.98 3.61 -10.41
N ARG A 121 -3.87 3.78 -11.40
CA ARG A 121 -5.05 4.66 -11.29
C ARG A 121 -5.94 4.30 -10.10
N THR A 122 -6.17 3.00 -9.85
CA THR A 122 -6.95 2.57 -8.67
C THR A 122 -6.22 2.80 -7.35
N MET A 123 -4.89 2.75 -7.34
CA MET A 123 -4.09 3.04 -6.15
C MET A 123 -4.03 4.54 -5.87
N VAL A 124 -3.88 5.37 -6.91
CA VAL A 124 -4.00 6.84 -6.81
C VAL A 124 -5.36 7.25 -6.26
N ALA A 125 -6.45 6.64 -6.77
CA ALA A 125 -7.80 6.89 -6.26
C ALA A 125 -7.92 6.61 -4.75
N ASP A 126 -7.39 5.48 -4.27
CA ASP A 126 -7.41 5.16 -2.84
C ASP A 126 -6.55 6.10 -2.02
N VAL A 127 -5.35 6.48 -2.50
CA VAL A 127 -4.47 7.42 -1.81
C VAL A 127 -5.13 8.78 -1.66
N CYS A 128 -5.74 9.31 -2.73
CA CYS A 128 -6.49 10.55 -2.66
C CYS A 128 -7.71 10.44 -1.74
N TYR A 129 -8.43 9.31 -1.81
CA TYR A 129 -9.60 9.07 -0.96
C TYR A 129 -9.26 8.98 0.52
N ILE A 130 -8.07 8.45 0.87
CA ILE A 130 -7.55 8.39 2.24
C ILE A 130 -7.04 9.77 2.70
N GLY A 131 -6.30 10.47 1.83
CA GLY A 131 -5.50 11.62 2.22
C GLY A 131 -6.15 13.00 2.01
N CYS A 132 -7.19 13.09 1.17
CA CYS A 132 -7.89 14.34 0.90
C CYS A 132 -9.18 14.45 1.72
N ASP A 133 -9.46 15.64 2.22
CA ASP A 133 -10.67 15.94 2.98
C ASP A 133 -11.91 16.17 2.12
N GLU A 134 -11.72 16.46 0.84
CA GLU A 134 -12.79 16.82 -0.10
C GLU A 134 -12.50 16.28 -1.50
N ILE A 135 -13.51 15.81 -2.20
CA ILE A 135 -13.47 15.37 -3.61
C ILE A 135 -14.70 15.90 -4.36
N TYR A 136 -14.59 16.05 -5.66
CA TYR A 136 -15.72 16.44 -6.51
C TYR A 136 -16.56 15.21 -6.89
N ASP A 137 -17.87 15.31 -6.71
CA ASP A 137 -18.85 14.34 -7.19
C ASP A 137 -19.71 14.99 -8.29
N GLU A 138 -19.98 14.25 -9.38
CA GLU A 138 -20.70 14.79 -10.52
C GLU A 138 -22.15 15.20 -10.22
N MET A 139 -22.76 14.56 -9.21
CA MET A 139 -24.15 14.81 -8.82
C MET A 139 -24.27 15.87 -7.73
N PHE A 140 -23.34 15.85 -6.77
CA PHE A 140 -23.42 16.65 -5.54
C PHE A 140 -22.40 17.80 -5.48
N GLY A 141 -21.51 17.90 -6.48
CA GLY A 141 -20.40 18.85 -6.46
C GLY A 141 -19.31 18.45 -5.45
N TRP A 142 -18.72 19.42 -4.80
CA TRP A 142 -17.67 19.15 -3.81
C TRP A 142 -18.24 18.54 -2.52
N ILE A 143 -17.83 17.34 -2.20
CA ILE A 143 -18.27 16.60 -1.01
C ILE A 143 -17.10 16.35 -0.07
N LYS A 144 -17.37 16.42 1.23
CA LYS A 144 -16.39 16.03 2.25
C LYS A 144 -16.21 14.52 2.23
N ASN A 145 -14.96 14.09 2.27
CA ASN A 145 -14.60 12.69 2.21
C ASN A 145 -14.60 11.98 3.59
N GLY A 146 -14.62 12.74 4.68
CA GLY A 146 -14.58 12.22 6.05
C GLY A 146 -13.23 11.58 6.44
N THR A 147 -12.20 11.71 5.60
CA THR A 147 -10.82 11.25 5.86
C THR A 147 -9.85 12.35 5.44
N ALA A 148 -8.69 12.42 6.10
CA ALA A 148 -7.57 13.29 5.76
C ALA A 148 -6.30 12.75 6.44
N GLU A 149 -6.07 11.45 6.30
CA GLU A 149 -4.97 10.76 6.98
C GLU A 149 -3.64 10.95 6.25
N PRO A 150 -2.51 10.95 6.97
CA PRO A 150 -1.19 10.98 6.35
C PRO A 150 -0.93 9.71 5.52
N VAL A 151 -0.58 9.90 4.23
CA VAL A 151 -0.30 8.82 3.28
C VAL A 151 1.07 9.00 2.65
N LEU A 152 1.83 7.93 2.53
CA LEU A 152 3.04 7.87 1.73
C LEU A 152 2.77 7.11 0.43
N TYR A 153 3.01 7.75 -0.70
CA TYR A 153 2.99 7.12 -2.03
C TYR A 153 4.44 6.94 -2.53
N ILE A 154 4.84 5.72 -2.75
CA ILE A 154 6.15 5.38 -3.31
C ILE A 154 5.92 4.87 -4.74
N THR A 155 6.38 5.63 -5.74
CA THR A 155 6.35 5.19 -7.12
C THR A 155 7.70 4.61 -7.52
N THR A 156 7.68 3.46 -8.21
CA THR A 156 8.90 2.79 -8.69
C THR A 156 9.07 2.88 -10.20
N GLU A 157 8.06 3.35 -10.92
CA GLU A 157 8.04 3.38 -12.38
C GLU A 157 7.64 4.73 -12.96
N GLN A 158 6.61 5.37 -12.38
CA GLN A 158 6.05 6.61 -12.92
C GLN A 158 6.70 7.84 -12.30
N GLU A 159 6.79 8.90 -13.10
CA GLU A 159 7.29 10.20 -12.67
C GLU A 159 6.28 10.93 -11.75
N LEU A 160 6.78 11.87 -10.96
CA LEU A 160 5.96 12.64 -10.03
C LEU A 160 4.81 13.37 -10.73
N GLU A 161 5.09 14.00 -11.87
CA GLU A 161 4.12 14.75 -12.65
C GLU A 161 2.98 13.88 -13.17
N GLU A 162 3.26 12.64 -13.57
CA GLU A 162 2.23 11.68 -14.00
C GLU A 162 1.31 11.30 -12.83
N ILE A 163 1.88 11.09 -11.65
CA ILE A 163 1.06 10.81 -10.44
C ILE A 163 0.24 12.03 -10.05
N GLN A 164 0.80 13.24 -10.15
CA GLN A 164 0.08 14.48 -9.82
C GLN A 164 -1.12 14.72 -10.74
N THR A 165 -0.96 14.55 -12.06
CA THR A 165 -2.08 14.73 -13.00
C THR A 165 -3.21 13.73 -12.75
N MET A 166 -2.89 12.47 -12.45
CA MET A 166 -3.88 11.47 -12.04
C MET A 166 -4.57 11.85 -10.73
N MET A 167 -3.87 12.42 -9.75
CA MET A 167 -4.47 12.89 -8.50
C MET A 167 -5.42 14.05 -8.75
N TRP A 168 -5.03 15.03 -9.59
CA TRP A 168 -5.91 16.14 -9.96
C TRP A 168 -7.16 15.64 -10.67
N ALA A 169 -7.01 14.71 -11.62
CA ALA A 169 -8.11 14.11 -12.33
C ALA A 169 -9.10 13.40 -11.39
N PHE A 170 -8.58 12.63 -10.43
CA PHE A 170 -9.43 11.95 -9.46
C PHE A 170 -10.18 12.92 -8.55
N ILE A 171 -9.48 13.91 -7.99
CA ILE A 171 -10.07 14.85 -7.01
C ILE A 171 -11.07 15.78 -7.68
N SER A 172 -10.72 16.34 -8.86
CA SER A 172 -11.58 17.28 -9.59
C SER A 172 -12.70 16.62 -10.37
N GLY A 173 -12.59 15.33 -10.71
CA GLY A 173 -13.46 14.64 -11.65
C GLY A 173 -13.31 15.15 -13.09
N VAL A 174 -12.18 15.73 -13.45
CA VAL A 174 -11.83 16.18 -14.80
C VAL A 174 -11.00 15.11 -15.48
N ASP A 175 -11.26 14.86 -16.75
CA ASP A 175 -10.48 13.90 -17.53
C ASP A 175 -9.00 14.34 -17.61
N GLU A 176 -8.08 13.41 -17.33
CA GLU A 176 -6.64 13.67 -17.35
C GLU A 176 -6.17 14.19 -18.73
N ASP A 177 -6.80 13.74 -19.82
CA ASP A 177 -6.49 14.24 -21.18
C ASP A 177 -6.81 15.73 -21.32
N HIS A 178 -7.89 16.22 -20.71
CA HIS A 178 -8.21 17.65 -20.67
C HIS A 178 -7.14 18.42 -19.88
N ILE A 179 -6.68 17.87 -18.76
CA ILE A 179 -5.65 18.49 -17.92
C ILE A 179 -4.32 18.56 -18.67
N MET A 180 -3.86 17.45 -19.24
CA MET A 180 -2.57 17.38 -19.93
C MET A 180 -2.51 18.24 -21.19
N ASN A 181 -3.64 18.38 -21.87
CA ASN A 181 -3.71 19.18 -23.12
C ASN A 181 -4.17 20.61 -22.90
N ASN A 182 -4.44 21.02 -21.65
CA ASN A 182 -4.98 22.34 -21.29
C ASN A 182 -6.27 22.65 -22.12
N ARG A 183 -7.20 21.69 -22.18
CA ARG A 183 -8.44 21.75 -22.95
C ARG A 183 -9.65 21.61 -22.05
N TYR A 184 -9.81 22.56 -21.16
CA TYR A 184 -10.88 22.56 -20.18
C TYR A 184 -12.22 22.94 -20.79
N GLU A 185 -13.30 22.30 -20.33
CA GLU A 185 -14.69 22.59 -20.65
C GLU A 185 -15.44 23.12 -19.43
N GLY A 186 -16.26 24.14 -19.62
CA GLY A 186 -17.10 24.69 -18.55
C GLY A 186 -16.32 25.16 -17.32
N ASP A 187 -16.51 24.49 -16.20
CA ASP A 187 -15.89 24.82 -14.92
C ASP A 187 -14.65 23.93 -14.58
N GLU A 188 -14.19 23.12 -15.50
CA GLU A 188 -13.15 22.13 -15.28
C GLU A 188 -11.84 22.73 -14.76
N GLU A 189 -11.39 23.87 -15.34
CA GLU A 189 -10.17 24.56 -14.90
C GLU A 189 -10.27 24.96 -13.42
N ALA A 190 -11.40 25.56 -13.02
CA ALA A 190 -11.63 25.94 -11.62
C ALA A 190 -11.70 24.72 -10.68
N ARG A 191 -12.21 23.57 -11.17
CA ARG A 191 -12.21 22.32 -10.40
C ARG A 191 -10.81 21.76 -10.23
N VAL A 192 -9.97 21.84 -11.26
CA VAL A 192 -8.55 21.43 -11.18
C VAL A 192 -7.77 22.32 -10.23
N ASP A 193 -7.93 23.65 -10.32
CA ASP A 193 -7.31 24.59 -9.39
C ASP A 193 -7.67 24.27 -7.94
N LYS A 194 -8.95 24.01 -7.67
CA LYS A 194 -9.38 23.60 -6.33
C LYS A 194 -8.82 22.23 -5.93
N ALA A 195 -8.65 21.27 -6.83
CA ALA A 195 -8.00 19.99 -6.55
C ALA A 195 -6.52 20.17 -6.14
N ILE A 196 -5.81 21.11 -6.80
CA ILE A 196 -4.43 21.48 -6.44
C ILE A 196 -4.38 22.08 -5.02
N GLU A 197 -5.32 22.96 -4.67
CA GLU A 197 -5.43 23.52 -3.31
C GLU A 197 -5.71 22.43 -2.26
N ILE A 198 -6.57 21.45 -2.58
CA ILE A 198 -6.86 20.32 -1.69
C ILE A 198 -5.60 19.49 -1.46
N LEU A 199 -4.85 19.17 -2.52
CA LEU A 199 -3.58 18.46 -2.39
C LEU A 199 -2.55 19.24 -1.58
N ALA A 200 -2.46 20.55 -1.78
CA ALA A 200 -1.52 21.42 -1.04
C ALA A 200 -1.76 21.40 0.48
N ARG A 201 -3.02 21.24 0.92
CA ARG A 201 -3.34 21.12 2.35
C ARG A 201 -3.40 19.69 2.87
N SER A 202 -3.35 18.69 1.99
CA SER A 202 -3.35 17.28 2.36
C SER A 202 -2.02 16.87 3.00
N LYS A 203 -2.02 15.67 3.60
CA LYS A 203 -0.80 15.03 4.12
C LYS A 203 -0.39 13.84 3.26
N ILE A 204 -0.48 14.01 1.94
CA ILE A 204 0.01 13.03 0.97
C ILE A 204 1.45 13.36 0.63
N TYR A 205 2.34 12.40 0.83
CA TYR A 205 3.76 12.49 0.53
C TYR A 205 4.08 11.54 -0.63
N ILE A 206 4.76 12.01 -1.66
CA ILE A 206 5.11 11.23 -2.85
C ILE A 206 6.63 11.13 -2.93
N ILE A 207 7.13 9.95 -3.24
CA ILE A 207 8.57 9.71 -3.45
C ILE A 207 8.75 8.83 -4.68
N GLU A 208 9.60 9.28 -5.60
CA GLU A 208 10.09 8.47 -6.70
C GLU A 208 11.26 7.60 -6.22
N LEU A 209 11.15 6.30 -6.45
CA LEU A 209 12.14 5.31 -6.03
C LEU A 209 12.38 4.27 -7.14
N PRO A 210 12.96 4.68 -8.28
CA PRO A 210 13.08 3.81 -9.46
C PRO A 210 14.07 2.66 -9.27
N ASP A 211 15.06 2.81 -8.39
CA ASP A 211 16.01 1.77 -8.02
C ASP A 211 16.22 1.77 -6.50
N PHE A 212 15.98 0.62 -5.87
CA PHE A 212 15.91 0.51 -4.41
C PHE A 212 16.38 -0.85 -3.90
N SER A 213 16.89 -0.87 -2.68
CA SER A 213 17.11 -2.05 -1.87
C SER A 213 15.92 -2.29 -0.93
N LEU A 214 15.82 -3.48 -0.33
CA LEU A 214 14.85 -3.74 0.74
C LEU A 214 15.02 -2.77 1.91
N ARG A 215 16.26 -2.41 2.19
CA ARG A 215 16.63 -1.47 3.25
C ARG A 215 16.19 -0.05 2.94
N ASP A 216 16.30 0.40 1.67
CA ASP A 216 15.84 1.73 1.27
C ASP A 216 14.34 1.88 1.50
N VAL A 217 13.55 0.88 1.10
CA VAL A 217 12.10 0.86 1.31
C VAL A 217 11.75 0.90 2.79
N GLU A 218 12.44 0.08 3.59
CA GLU A 218 12.25 0.04 5.04
C GLU A 218 12.55 1.37 5.71
N ASN A 219 13.73 1.94 5.43
CA ASN A 219 14.16 3.22 6.01
C ASN A 219 13.22 4.36 5.63
N LEU A 220 12.78 4.39 4.37
CA LEU A 220 11.86 5.39 3.86
C LEU A 220 10.51 5.34 4.57
N ILE A 221 9.94 4.13 4.75
CA ILE A 221 8.68 3.94 5.47
C ILE A 221 8.85 4.34 6.94
N LYS A 222 9.93 3.87 7.61
CA LYS A 222 10.23 4.21 9.01
C LYS A 222 10.37 5.72 9.22
N GLN A 223 11.09 6.38 8.33
CA GLN A 223 11.29 7.83 8.39
C GLN A 223 9.96 8.57 8.30
N ASN A 224 9.12 8.24 7.33
CA ASN A 224 7.84 8.91 7.13
C ASN A 224 6.82 8.62 8.26
N ILE A 225 6.85 7.43 8.86
CA ILE A 225 6.07 7.13 10.07
C ILE A 225 6.48 8.08 11.20
N ARG A 226 7.78 8.25 11.42
CA ARG A 226 8.32 9.05 12.52
C ARG A 226 8.13 10.56 12.29
N GLU A 227 8.41 11.05 11.09
CA GLU A 227 8.46 12.48 10.78
C GLU A 227 7.09 13.03 10.39
N ASN A 228 6.31 12.24 9.65
CA ASN A 228 5.05 12.66 9.04
C ASN A 228 3.81 11.99 9.65
N GLY A 229 3.99 11.05 10.59
CA GLY A 229 2.89 10.33 11.22
C GLY A 229 2.14 9.39 10.27
N VAL A 230 2.79 8.94 9.18
CA VAL A 230 2.18 8.10 8.15
C VAL A 230 1.69 6.78 8.75
N LYS A 231 0.43 6.43 8.43
CA LYS A 231 -0.18 5.14 8.78
C LYS A 231 -0.61 4.35 7.55
N TYR A 232 -0.68 4.97 6.40
CA TYR A 232 -1.12 4.39 5.13
C TYR A 232 -0.01 4.57 4.10
N VAL A 233 0.42 3.46 3.49
CA VAL A 233 1.52 3.43 2.53
C VAL A 233 1.00 2.80 1.23
N CYS A 234 1.26 3.45 0.11
CA CYS A 234 1.10 2.88 -1.22
C CYS A 234 2.48 2.65 -1.82
N PHE A 235 2.78 1.40 -2.18
CA PHE A 235 4.02 1.00 -2.84
C PHE A 235 3.70 0.52 -4.26
N ASP A 236 3.84 1.36 -5.24
CA ASP A 236 3.51 1.11 -6.65
C ASP A 236 4.78 0.96 -7.50
N TYR A 237 5.23 -0.28 -7.73
CA TYR A 237 4.68 -1.59 -7.38
C TYR A 237 5.80 -2.59 -7.00
N ILE A 238 5.45 -3.81 -6.60
CA ILE A 238 6.40 -4.89 -6.29
C ILE A 238 7.10 -5.31 -7.59
N MET A 239 8.37 -4.94 -7.71
CA MET A 239 9.24 -5.26 -8.85
C MET A 239 10.66 -5.55 -8.37
N THR A 240 11.47 -6.12 -9.25
CA THR A 240 12.91 -6.27 -9.02
C THR A 240 13.64 -4.99 -9.44
N SER A 241 14.64 -4.58 -8.65
CA SER A 241 15.54 -3.48 -8.94
C SER A 241 16.99 -3.97 -8.91
N LEU A 242 17.92 -3.19 -9.46
CA LEU A 242 19.33 -3.53 -9.44
C LEU A 242 19.87 -3.59 -8.01
N LYS A 243 19.53 -2.62 -7.18
CA LYS A 243 19.97 -2.56 -5.78
C LYS A 243 19.46 -3.73 -4.94
N ILE A 244 18.21 -4.19 -5.15
CA ILE A 244 17.74 -5.43 -4.48
C ILE A 244 18.58 -6.63 -4.87
N LEU A 245 18.90 -6.77 -6.17
CA LEU A 245 19.75 -7.86 -6.65
C LEU A 245 21.13 -7.82 -6.02
N GLU A 246 21.75 -6.65 -5.93
CA GLU A 246 23.07 -6.45 -5.30
C GLU A 246 23.02 -6.71 -3.80
N GLU A 247 22.01 -6.21 -3.08
CA GLU A 247 21.83 -6.45 -1.65
C GLU A 247 21.71 -7.95 -1.35
N ILE A 248 20.91 -8.68 -2.12
CA ILE A 248 20.71 -10.12 -1.94
C ILE A 248 21.98 -10.88 -2.30
N ALA A 249 22.65 -10.54 -3.40
CA ALA A 249 23.90 -11.18 -3.81
C ALA A 249 24.99 -11.03 -2.75
N SER A 250 25.12 -9.85 -2.13
CA SER A 250 26.07 -9.59 -1.04
C SER A 250 25.78 -10.44 0.19
N ARG A 251 24.50 -10.62 0.55
CA ARG A 251 24.09 -11.42 1.72
C ARG A 251 24.20 -12.93 1.50
N THR A 252 24.10 -13.40 0.26
CA THR A 252 24.10 -14.83 -0.08
C THR A 252 25.44 -15.35 -0.60
N GLY A 253 26.50 -14.54 -0.52
CA GLY A 253 27.82 -14.92 -1.02
C GLY A 253 27.85 -15.12 -2.54
N GLY A 254 27.07 -14.36 -3.30
CA GLY A 254 27.05 -14.41 -4.77
C GLY A 254 26.07 -15.41 -5.37
N VAL A 255 25.22 -16.05 -4.57
CA VAL A 255 24.16 -16.95 -5.08
C VAL A 255 23.10 -16.13 -5.81
N LYS A 256 22.91 -16.42 -7.11
CA LYS A 256 21.82 -15.80 -7.90
C LYS A 256 20.48 -16.38 -7.46
N LEU A 257 19.65 -15.55 -6.84
CA LEU A 257 18.26 -15.91 -6.60
C LEU A 257 17.42 -15.70 -7.86
N ARG A 258 16.37 -16.48 -7.99
CA ARG A 258 15.36 -16.32 -9.05
C ARG A 258 14.51 -15.09 -8.74
N GLU A 259 13.99 -14.44 -9.77
CA GLU A 259 13.12 -13.26 -9.64
C GLU A 259 11.92 -13.51 -8.70
N ASP A 260 11.29 -14.70 -8.79
CA ASP A 260 10.17 -15.06 -7.93
C ASP A 260 10.50 -15.04 -6.42
N ASN A 261 11.72 -15.46 -6.05
CA ASN A 261 12.17 -15.41 -4.66
C ASN A 261 12.37 -13.97 -4.18
N ILE A 262 12.89 -13.10 -5.05
CA ILE A 262 13.14 -11.70 -4.74
C ILE A 262 11.81 -10.96 -4.52
N LEU A 263 10.85 -11.15 -5.43
CA LEU A 263 9.51 -10.57 -5.29
C LEU A 263 8.78 -11.07 -4.04
N PHE A 264 8.97 -12.35 -3.71
CA PHE A 264 8.47 -12.91 -2.45
C PHE A 264 9.12 -12.24 -1.23
N MET A 265 10.44 -12.07 -1.22
CA MET A 265 11.16 -11.42 -0.11
C MET A 265 10.69 -9.98 0.08
N LEU A 266 10.51 -9.21 -1.00
CA LEU A 266 9.99 -7.85 -0.93
C LEU A 266 8.55 -7.83 -0.38
N SER A 267 7.67 -8.70 -0.90
CA SER A 267 6.28 -8.78 -0.41
C SER A 267 6.21 -9.20 1.07
N ARG A 268 7.09 -10.11 1.48
CA ARG A 268 7.20 -10.54 2.87
C ARG A 268 7.68 -9.40 3.76
N ARG A 269 8.71 -8.65 3.31
CA ARG A 269 9.22 -7.49 4.07
C ARG A 269 8.15 -6.40 4.22
N LEU A 270 7.41 -6.08 3.15
CA LEU A 270 6.27 -5.15 3.23
C LEU A 270 5.23 -5.62 4.27
N LYS A 271 4.91 -6.91 4.29
CA LYS A 271 3.98 -7.46 5.29
C LYS A 271 4.53 -7.37 6.72
N ASP A 272 5.81 -7.64 6.90
CA ASP A 272 6.47 -7.54 8.20
C ASP A 272 6.48 -6.08 8.68
N LEU A 273 6.78 -5.10 7.80
CA LEU A 273 6.68 -3.67 8.10
C LEU A 273 5.24 -3.25 8.48
N ALA A 274 4.24 -3.75 7.75
CA ALA A 274 2.84 -3.48 8.10
C ALA A 274 2.49 -3.96 9.52
N ASN A 275 2.99 -5.14 9.92
CA ASN A 275 2.75 -5.70 11.24
C ASN A 275 3.55 -4.99 12.34
N GLU A 276 4.84 -4.73 12.09
CA GLU A 276 5.80 -4.15 13.03
C GLU A 276 5.41 -2.72 13.40
N TYR A 277 5.13 -1.90 12.38
CA TYR A 277 4.81 -0.47 12.59
C TYR A 277 3.32 -0.18 12.68
N GLY A 278 2.46 -1.19 12.56
CA GLY A 278 1.03 -1.00 12.66
C GLY A 278 0.43 -0.19 11.52
N VAL A 279 1.05 -0.20 10.33
CA VAL A 279 0.60 0.56 9.16
C VAL A 279 -0.21 -0.31 8.19
N PHE A 280 -1.05 0.32 7.38
CA PHE A 280 -1.66 -0.29 6.21
C PHE A 280 -0.74 -0.13 5.01
N ILE A 281 -0.57 -1.19 4.22
CA ILE A 281 0.18 -1.13 2.97
C ILE A 281 -0.70 -1.60 1.82
N LEU A 282 -0.85 -0.76 0.81
CA LEU A 282 -1.41 -1.10 -0.49
C LEU A 282 -0.26 -1.24 -1.49
N SER A 283 -0.22 -2.34 -2.23
CA SER A 283 0.78 -2.50 -3.27
C SER A 283 0.20 -3.15 -4.53
N GLY A 284 0.98 -3.18 -5.57
CA GLY A 284 0.61 -3.74 -6.86
C GLY A 284 1.61 -4.75 -7.39
N THR A 285 1.17 -5.54 -8.37
CA THR A 285 2.03 -6.35 -9.24
C THR A 285 1.38 -6.52 -10.60
N GLN A 286 2.15 -6.91 -11.60
CA GLN A 286 1.63 -7.23 -12.92
C GLN A 286 1.09 -8.66 -12.97
N LEU A 287 0.16 -8.92 -13.89
CA LEU A 287 -0.29 -10.26 -14.22
C LEU A 287 0.61 -10.87 -15.34
N ASN A 288 0.73 -12.19 -15.33
CA ASN A 288 1.30 -12.93 -16.44
C ASN A 288 0.32 -12.97 -17.64
N ALA A 289 0.75 -13.50 -18.80
CA ALA A 289 -0.08 -13.52 -20.00
C ALA A 289 -1.31 -14.44 -19.91
N ASP A 290 -1.31 -15.41 -18.98
CA ASP A 290 -2.34 -16.44 -18.84
C ASP A 290 -3.70 -15.87 -18.39
N TRP A 291 -3.75 -14.60 -17.97
CA TRP A 291 -4.99 -13.96 -17.54
C TRP A 291 -6.09 -13.95 -18.61
N ARG A 292 -5.70 -14.02 -19.91
CA ARG A 292 -6.64 -14.00 -21.03
C ARG A 292 -7.44 -15.28 -21.16
N ASP A 293 -6.81 -16.41 -20.84
CA ASP A 293 -7.35 -17.75 -21.04
C ASP A 293 -7.85 -18.38 -19.73
N SER A 294 -7.66 -17.68 -18.60
CA SER A 294 -8.03 -18.19 -17.28
C SER A 294 -9.54 -18.03 -17.04
N GLU A 295 -10.23 -19.13 -16.80
CA GLU A 295 -11.63 -19.14 -16.38
C GLU A 295 -11.81 -18.73 -14.92
N THR A 296 -10.83 -19.07 -14.07
CA THR A 296 -10.82 -18.75 -12.65
C THR A 296 -9.57 -17.94 -12.31
N PRO A 297 -9.63 -16.59 -12.28
CA PRO A 297 -8.49 -15.77 -12.00
C PRO A 297 -8.10 -15.84 -10.52
N ASP A 298 -7.15 -16.70 -10.23
CA ASP A 298 -6.58 -16.94 -8.92
C ASP A 298 -5.13 -16.39 -8.80
N GLN A 299 -4.46 -16.72 -7.72
CA GLN A 299 -3.06 -16.32 -7.47
C GLN A 299 -2.05 -16.80 -8.51
N ASN A 300 -2.42 -17.77 -9.36
CA ASN A 300 -1.53 -18.31 -10.40
C ASN A 300 -1.27 -17.29 -11.52
N LEU A 301 -2.10 -16.28 -11.63
CA LEU A 301 -1.96 -15.19 -12.59
C LEU A 301 -0.92 -14.13 -12.20
N LEU A 302 -0.41 -14.15 -10.97
CA LEU A 302 0.61 -13.20 -10.55
C LEU A 302 1.91 -13.44 -11.32
N ARG A 303 2.44 -12.36 -11.92
CA ARG A 303 3.72 -12.41 -12.61
C ARG A 303 4.84 -12.66 -11.61
N GLY A 304 5.69 -13.61 -11.93
CA GLY A 304 6.95 -13.89 -11.23
C GLY A 304 6.83 -14.71 -9.96
N ALA A 305 5.78 -14.55 -9.14
CA ALA A 305 5.74 -15.26 -7.87
C ALA A 305 4.33 -15.51 -7.33
N LYS A 306 3.83 -16.74 -7.47
CA LYS A 306 2.63 -17.21 -6.76
C LYS A 306 2.75 -17.03 -5.23
N SER A 307 3.96 -17.14 -4.72
CA SER A 307 4.30 -16.99 -3.30
C SER A 307 4.07 -15.56 -2.75
N ILE A 308 4.00 -14.53 -3.60
CA ILE A 308 3.55 -13.19 -3.16
C ILE A 308 2.19 -13.29 -2.46
N ALA A 309 1.30 -14.12 -3.02
CA ALA A 309 -0.02 -14.35 -2.44
C ALA A 309 0.04 -14.85 -0.99
N ASP A 310 1.10 -15.56 -0.58
CA ASP A 310 1.23 -16.08 0.79
C ASP A 310 1.46 -14.97 1.82
N SER A 311 2.08 -13.87 1.42
CA SER A 311 2.39 -12.74 2.29
C SER A 311 1.24 -11.77 2.49
N ILE A 312 0.29 -11.67 1.55
CA ILE A 312 -0.78 -10.67 1.56
C ILE A 312 -2.02 -11.10 2.36
N ASP A 313 -2.77 -10.12 2.85
CA ASP A 313 -4.06 -10.34 3.54
C ASP A 313 -5.25 -10.31 2.57
N LEU A 314 -5.18 -9.48 1.54
CA LEU A 314 -6.18 -9.35 0.49
C LEU A 314 -5.49 -9.30 -0.88
N GLY A 315 -6.04 -10.01 -1.86
CA GLY A 315 -5.58 -9.99 -3.25
C GLY A 315 -6.73 -9.79 -4.23
N MET A 316 -6.57 -8.82 -5.13
CA MET A 316 -7.53 -8.49 -6.17
C MET A 316 -6.86 -8.41 -7.54
N HIS A 317 -7.51 -8.95 -8.58
CA HIS A 317 -7.13 -8.75 -9.97
C HIS A 317 -8.10 -7.77 -10.63
N ILE A 318 -7.57 -6.75 -11.27
CA ILE A 318 -8.31 -5.81 -12.09
C ILE A 318 -8.19 -6.29 -13.54
N LEU A 319 -9.31 -6.70 -14.13
CA LEU A 319 -9.36 -7.35 -15.44
C LEU A 319 -10.37 -6.63 -16.33
N PRO A 320 -10.12 -6.54 -17.64
CA PRO A 320 -11.12 -6.04 -18.57
C PRO A 320 -12.33 -6.99 -18.62
N VAL A 321 -13.52 -6.43 -18.85
CA VAL A 321 -14.69 -7.20 -19.22
C VAL A 321 -14.56 -7.57 -20.69
N VAL A 322 -14.69 -8.87 -21.00
CA VAL A 322 -14.67 -9.39 -22.37
C VAL A 322 -16.09 -9.73 -22.84
N GLN A 323 -16.24 -10.03 -24.13
CA GLN A 323 -17.56 -10.33 -24.72
C GLN A 323 -18.28 -11.48 -24.01
N LYS A 324 -17.54 -12.55 -23.64
CA LYS A 324 -18.06 -13.70 -22.85
C LYS A 324 -18.66 -13.26 -21.52
N ASP A 325 -18.06 -12.26 -20.86
CA ASP A 325 -18.60 -11.71 -19.60
C ASP A 325 -19.94 -11.01 -19.83
N LEU A 326 -20.07 -10.24 -20.91
CA LEU A 326 -21.30 -9.51 -21.22
C LEU A 326 -22.43 -10.48 -21.58
N GLU A 327 -22.13 -11.54 -22.30
CA GLU A 327 -23.08 -12.62 -22.61
C GLU A 327 -23.55 -13.32 -21.34
N GLY A 328 -22.63 -13.67 -20.44
CA GLY A 328 -22.97 -14.25 -19.13
C GLY A 328 -23.79 -13.33 -18.22
N LEU A 329 -23.62 -12.01 -18.39
CA LEU A 329 -24.33 -11.00 -17.59
C LEU A 329 -25.67 -10.53 -18.24
N GLU A 330 -26.03 -11.00 -19.43
CA GLU A 330 -27.20 -10.49 -20.18
C GLU A 330 -28.49 -10.52 -19.34
N THR A 331 -28.77 -11.64 -18.68
CA THR A 331 -29.94 -11.79 -17.82
C THR A 331 -29.92 -10.84 -16.63
N VAL A 332 -28.74 -10.67 -16.01
CA VAL A 332 -28.54 -9.79 -14.86
C VAL A 332 -28.75 -8.34 -15.23
N LEU A 333 -28.16 -7.92 -16.36
CA LEU A 333 -28.28 -6.54 -16.86
C LEU A 333 -29.71 -6.23 -17.35
N ALA A 334 -30.41 -7.20 -17.93
CA ALA A 334 -31.81 -7.02 -18.36
C ALA A 334 -32.80 -6.92 -17.19
N ALA A 335 -32.48 -7.63 -16.08
CA ALA A 335 -33.35 -7.64 -14.89
C ALA A 335 -33.10 -6.47 -13.92
N ASN A 336 -32.02 -5.70 -14.11
CA ASN A 336 -31.60 -4.64 -13.21
C ASN A 336 -31.21 -3.38 -14.00
N THR A 337 -31.16 -2.24 -13.32
CA THR A 337 -30.81 -0.94 -13.90
C THR A 337 -29.30 -0.64 -13.86
N PHE A 338 -28.46 -1.69 -13.82
CA PHE A 338 -27.01 -1.50 -13.80
C PHE A 338 -26.45 -1.11 -15.16
N ASP A 339 -25.51 -0.21 -15.16
CA ASP A 339 -24.68 0.07 -16.33
C ASP A 339 -23.89 -1.14 -16.76
N LYS A 340 -23.51 -1.21 -18.05
CA LYS A 340 -22.58 -2.23 -18.53
C LYS A 340 -21.21 -2.03 -17.89
N PRO A 341 -20.69 -3.04 -17.17
CA PRO A 341 -19.34 -2.97 -16.64
C PRO A 341 -18.31 -3.03 -17.78
N ASN A 342 -17.20 -2.32 -17.63
CA ASN A 342 -16.05 -2.42 -18.53
C ASN A 342 -14.83 -3.04 -17.83
N VAL A 343 -14.86 -3.15 -16.49
CA VAL A 343 -13.86 -3.79 -15.66
C VAL A 343 -14.53 -4.77 -14.70
N LYS A 344 -13.84 -5.87 -14.42
CA LYS A 344 -14.18 -6.82 -13.35
C LYS A 344 -13.02 -6.91 -12.36
N ILE A 345 -13.30 -6.73 -11.07
CA ILE A 345 -12.31 -6.89 -10.00
C ILE A 345 -12.54 -8.26 -9.36
N SER A 346 -11.61 -9.19 -9.56
CA SER A 346 -11.66 -10.52 -8.97
C SER A 346 -11.01 -10.52 -7.59
N VAL A 347 -11.76 -10.88 -6.56
CA VAL A 347 -11.25 -11.04 -5.19
C VAL A 347 -10.81 -12.49 -5.01
N TYR A 348 -9.53 -12.78 -5.30
CA TYR A 348 -9.00 -14.15 -5.23
C TYR A 348 -8.52 -14.54 -3.84
N LYS A 349 -8.17 -13.58 -2.99
CA LYS A 349 -7.75 -13.80 -1.60
C LYS A 349 -8.37 -12.78 -0.66
N ASN A 350 -8.91 -13.26 0.47
CA ASN A 350 -9.42 -12.42 1.54
C ASN A 350 -9.35 -13.19 2.87
N ARG A 351 -8.27 -12.98 3.66
CA ARG A 351 -7.98 -13.80 4.86
C ARG A 351 -9.02 -13.69 5.97
N ARG A 352 -9.69 -12.56 6.12
CA ARG A 352 -10.68 -12.32 7.18
C ARG A 352 -12.02 -11.82 6.64
N GLY A 353 -12.19 -11.84 5.33
CA GLY A 353 -13.41 -11.41 4.69
C GLY A 353 -14.30 -12.58 4.30
N ARG A 354 -15.59 -12.35 4.32
CA ARG A 354 -16.62 -13.29 3.86
C ARG A 354 -16.55 -13.55 2.35
N TYR A 355 -16.10 -12.51 1.59
CA TYR A 355 -16.16 -12.52 0.14
C TYR A 355 -14.80 -12.93 -0.46
N LYS A 356 -14.74 -14.12 -1.02
CA LYS A 356 -13.62 -14.66 -1.78
C LYS A 356 -14.20 -15.40 -3.00
N GLY A 357 -13.49 -15.32 -4.15
CA GLY A 357 -13.99 -15.94 -5.38
C GLY A 357 -15.17 -15.20 -5.99
N VAL A 358 -15.21 -13.88 -5.85
CA VAL A 358 -16.28 -13.03 -6.36
C VAL A 358 -15.72 -12.03 -7.36
N TYR A 359 -16.56 -11.63 -8.32
CA TYR A 359 -16.30 -10.49 -9.19
C TYR A 359 -17.08 -9.26 -8.73
N LEU A 360 -16.39 -8.15 -8.59
CA LEU A 360 -17.02 -6.84 -8.50
C LEU A 360 -17.12 -6.26 -9.93
N ARG A 361 -18.34 -6.14 -10.41
CA ARG A 361 -18.62 -5.59 -11.74
C ARG A 361 -18.55 -4.09 -11.67
N THR A 362 -17.59 -3.51 -12.38
CA THR A 362 -17.12 -2.15 -12.17
C THR A 362 -17.30 -1.33 -13.42
N LYS A 363 -17.81 -0.10 -13.25
CA LYS A 363 -17.71 0.95 -14.25
C LYS A 363 -16.44 1.73 -13.97
N ALA A 364 -15.46 1.58 -14.83
CA ALA A 364 -14.19 2.29 -14.74
C ALA A 364 -14.19 3.47 -15.71
N ASP A 365 -13.85 4.61 -15.18
CA ASP A 365 -13.46 5.78 -15.92
C ASP A 365 -11.96 5.97 -15.72
N TYR A 366 -11.19 5.70 -16.76
CA TYR A 366 -9.75 5.79 -16.72
C TYR A 366 -9.27 7.24 -16.70
N GLY A 367 -9.94 8.13 -17.40
CA GLY A 367 -9.58 9.55 -17.46
C GLY A 367 -9.62 10.23 -16.10
N THR A 368 -10.64 9.92 -15.31
CA THR A 368 -10.77 10.47 -13.95
C THR A 368 -10.22 9.55 -12.85
N CYS A 369 -9.58 8.45 -13.20
CA CYS A 369 -9.10 7.42 -12.26
C CYS A 369 -10.20 6.82 -11.37
N ARG A 370 -11.48 6.87 -11.76
CA ARG A 370 -12.63 6.46 -10.96
C ARG A 370 -13.13 5.08 -11.36
N PHE A 371 -12.92 4.12 -10.53
CA PHE A 371 -13.36 2.73 -10.69
C PHE A 371 -14.48 2.47 -9.69
N ARG A 372 -15.74 2.50 -10.17
CA ARG A 372 -16.96 2.36 -9.34
C ARG A 372 -17.53 0.95 -9.45
N PRO A 373 -17.32 0.05 -8.48
CA PRO A 373 -18.01 -1.23 -8.44
C PRO A 373 -19.51 -1.02 -8.24
N MET A 374 -20.31 -1.63 -9.10
CA MET A 374 -21.77 -1.45 -9.13
C MET A 374 -22.49 -2.62 -8.46
N PHE A 375 -22.07 -3.86 -8.74
CA PHE A 375 -22.65 -5.06 -8.20
C PHE A 375 -21.61 -6.19 -8.15
N ALA A 376 -21.92 -7.25 -7.41
CA ALA A 376 -21.06 -8.42 -7.31
C ALA A 376 -21.73 -9.66 -7.92
N THR A 377 -20.90 -10.55 -8.49
CA THR A 377 -21.35 -11.86 -8.99
C THR A 377 -20.38 -12.94 -8.56
N THR A 378 -20.86 -14.18 -8.57
CA THR A 378 -20.00 -15.36 -8.62
C THR A 378 -19.20 -15.41 -9.92
N TRP A 379 -18.30 -16.36 -10.05
CA TRP A 379 -17.60 -16.61 -11.32
C TRP A 379 -18.55 -17.12 -12.41
N ASP A 380 -19.68 -17.72 -12.01
CA ASP A 380 -20.73 -18.22 -12.90
C ASP A 380 -21.85 -17.17 -13.18
N TYR A 381 -21.53 -15.89 -12.98
CA TYR A 381 -22.39 -14.73 -13.24
C TYR A 381 -23.64 -14.58 -12.37
N GLU A 382 -23.82 -15.37 -11.33
CA GLU A 382 -24.92 -15.23 -10.40
C GLU A 382 -24.71 -14.01 -9.50
N ILE A 383 -25.76 -13.19 -9.31
CA ILE A 383 -25.71 -12.02 -8.41
C ILE A 383 -25.48 -12.49 -6.97
N ILE A 384 -24.55 -11.80 -6.32
CA ILE A 384 -24.31 -11.91 -4.89
C ILE A 384 -24.85 -10.66 -4.22
N THR A 385 -25.80 -10.83 -3.31
CA THR A 385 -26.21 -9.75 -2.40
C THR A 385 -25.07 -9.50 -1.41
N ILE A 386 -24.46 -8.33 -1.47
CA ILE A 386 -23.47 -7.88 -0.51
C ILE A 386 -24.18 -7.01 0.50
N GLU A 387 -24.20 -7.45 1.77
CA GLU A 387 -24.73 -6.67 2.88
C GLU A 387 -23.81 -5.46 3.09
N ASP A 388 -24.36 -4.26 3.01
CA ASP A 388 -23.60 -3.02 3.17
C ASP A 388 -22.97 -2.95 4.55
N LEU A 389 -21.65 -2.87 4.58
CA LEU A 389 -20.89 -2.56 5.77
C LEU A 389 -20.68 -1.05 5.80
N LYS A 390 -21.45 -0.34 6.60
CA LYS A 390 -21.19 1.10 6.81
C LYS A 390 -19.88 1.27 7.55
N ILE A 391 -18.91 1.92 6.92
CA ILE A 391 -17.71 2.42 7.58
C ILE A 391 -18.05 3.84 8.04
N ILE A 392 -18.28 4.02 9.34
CA ILE A 392 -18.56 5.32 9.93
C ILE A 392 -17.22 6.03 10.13
N THR A 393 -17.04 7.17 9.48
CA THR A 393 -15.94 8.11 9.73
C THR A 393 -16.35 9.08 10.87
N GLU A 394 -15.37 9.65 11.57
CA GLU A 394 -15.65 10.49 12.75
C GLU A 394 -16.59 11.68 12.48
N ASP A 395 -16.63 12.15 11.22
CA ASP A 395 -17.50 13.26 10.80
C ASP A 395 -18.97 12.87 10.55
N GLU A 396 -19.28 11.60 10.27
CA GLU A 396 -20.67 11.14 10.08
C GLU A 396 -21.46 11.04 11.39
N GLY A 397 -20.79 11.02 12.52
CA GLY A 397 -21.44 11.05 13.84
C GLY A 397 -22.10 12.38 14.20
N ALA A 398 -21.88 13.43 13.42
CA ALA A 398 -22.46 14.77 13.64
C ALA A 398 -23.78 15.00 12.88
N PHE A 399 -24.12 14.14 11.92
CA PHE A 399 -25.41 14.18 11.23
C PHE A 399 -26.28 13.00 11.70
N GLY A 400 -26.90 13.19 12.89
CA GLY A 400 -27.95 12.30 13.34
C GLY A 400 -29.10 12.31 12.34
N LEU A 401 -29.42 11.16 11.83
CA LEU A 401 -30.69 10.91 11.18
C LEU A 401 -31.77 10.96 12.29
N GLU A 402 -32.57 12.02 12.31
CA GLU A 402 -33.95 11.96 12.80
C GLU A 402 -34.85 11.25 11.80
#